data_21649701d95963b1c3d830e0e2e7306d
#
_entry.id   21649701d95963b1c3d830e0e2e7306d
#
_cell.length_a   1.000
_cell.length_b   1.000
_cell.length_c   1.000
_cell.angle_alpha   90.00
_cell.angle_beta   90.00
_cell.angle_gamma   90.00
#
_symmetry.space_group_name_H-M   'P 1'
#
loop_
_entity.id
_entity.type
_entity.pdbx_description
1 polymer ?
#
loop_
_entity_poly.entity_id
_entity_poly.type
_entity_poly.pdbx_seq_one_letter_code
_entity_poly.pdbx_strand_id
1 'polypeptide(L)'
;MISVFELFKIGVGPSSSHTVGPMIAACRFAHEATDRPEVLSRIDRIRVELFGSLALTGLGHATDTAIFCGLAGCLPDRTEVEKLNETVESLRTNSKLVVAGKQTIPFDEKRDVVWLRNETLPAHPNGMQFSVLDVDGNIVFTKRYYSTGGGFVYDESELIELKESLCKPSDSTDLSPYPFTTAAELIQMARASNLRIDEIIDANELTKRSPEQVAMQLDRLWSVMASCIDRGCMTPGVLPGSLHIRRRAPGIYQKLTGGTHLEPSQWLMQHAQEKLKDPLQQLDWVSLFALAVNEENAAGGQVVTAPTNGAAGVIPAVLGYYVYLVPDHGHPDFDRTISDREGVHRFLKTAGAIGLLYKRNASLSAAEMGCQGEVGVACSMAAAGLAACMGGSIEQIENAAEIGMEHNLGLTCDPIAGLVQVPCIERNTMGATKAINAARLAVLYGDGKHFVSLDRVIETMRQTGVDMQAKYKETSLGGLAVNVVDC
;
A
#
# COMPACT_ATOMS: atom_id res chain seq x y z
N MET A 1 11.17 -16.76 1.71
CA MET A 1 10.74 -15.46 2.32
C MET A 1 10.07 -14.59 1.27
N ILE A 2 9.04 -13.79 1.63
CA ILE A 2 8.43 -12.79 0.76
C ILE A 2 9.49 -11.70 0.48
N SER A 3 9.59 -11.24 -0.76
CA SER A 3 10.49 -10.16 -1.15
C SER A 3 9.97 -8.79 -0.70
N VAL A 4 10.86 -7.85 -0.38
CA VAL A 4 10.47 -6.46 -0.13
C VAL A 4 9.80 -5.82 -1.35
N PHE A 5 10.12 -6.28 -2.56
CA PHE A 5 9.48 -5.85 -3.81
C PHE A 5 8.08 -6.44 -4.05
N GLU A 6 7.71 -7.47 -3.27
CA GLU A 6 6.33 -7.95 -3.22
C GLU A 6 5.49 -7.15 -2.22
N LEU A 7 6.13 -6.49 -1.25
CA LEU A 7 5.49 -5.60 -0.30
C LEU A 7 5.30 -4.20 -0.89
N PHE A 8 6.36 -3.62 -1.48
CA PHE A 8 6.31 -2.36 -2.20
C PHE A 8 5.92 -2.62 -3.66
N LYS A 9 4.70 -2.26 -4.03
CA LYS A 9 4.19 -2.45 -5.39
C LYS A 9 3.83 -1.11 -6.01
N ILE A 10 4.25 -0.89 -7.24
CA ILE A 10 3.71 0.21 -8.04
C ILE A 10 2.31 -0.21 -8.48
N GLY A 11 1.36 0.69 -8.32
CA GLY A 11 -0.03 0.43 -8.67
C GLY A 11 -0.82 1.71 -8.83
N VAL A 12 -2.13 1.58 -8.90
CA VAL A 12 -3.06 2.70 -9.05
C VAL A 12 -3.99 2.78 -7.84
N GLY A 13 -4.40 4.02 -7.51
CA GLY A 13 -5.38 4.24 -6.46
C GLY A 13 -6.80 3.76 -6.82
N PRO A 14 -7.71 3.85 -5.85
CA PRO A 14 -7.49 4.33 -4.50
C PRO A 14 -7.10 3.26 -3.46
N SER A 15 -7.27 1.95 -3.74
CA SER A 15 -7.13 0.89 -2.72
C SER A 15 -6.31 -0.30 -3.21
N SER A 16 -5.40 -0.79 -2.36
CA SER A 16 -4.65 -2.02 -2.67
C SER A 16 -5.52 -3.27 -2.60
N SER A 17 -6.48 -3.32 -1.66
CA SER A 17 -7.38 -4.46 -1.47
C SER A 17 -8.59 -4.43 -2.41
N HIS A 18 -9.10 -3.23 -2.72
CA HIS A 18 -10.35 -3.06 -3.48
C HIS A 18 -10.15 -2.60 -4.92
N THR A 19 -8.95 -2.15 -5.31
CA THR A 19 -8.61 -1.74 -6.70
C THR A 19 -7.52 -2.62 -7.28
N VAL A 20 -6.31 -2.56 -6.71
CA VAL A 20 -5.13 -3.30 -7.23
C VAL A 20 -5.37 -4.80 -7.21
N GLY A 21 -5.85 -5.35 -6.08
CA GLY A 21 -6.14 -6.78 -5.94
C GLY A 21 -7.19 -7.28 -6.93
N PRO A 22 -8.38 -6.69 -7.00
CA PRO A 22 -9.39 -7.04 -8.00
C PRO A 22 -8.93 -6.93 -9.45
N MET A 23 -8.11 -5.91 -9.80
CA MET A 23 -7.54 -5.80 -11.14
C MET A 23 -6.62 -6.98 -11.46
N ILE A 24 -5.73 -7.35 -10.52
CA ILE A 24 -4.83 -8.51 -10.69
C ILE A 24 -5.62 -9.81 -10.78
N ALA A 25 -6.63 -10.02 -9.93
CA ALA A 25 -7.49 -11.19 -9.95
C ALA A 25 -8.22 -11.35 -11.27
N ALA A 26 -8.82 -10.26 -11.75
CA ALA A 26 -9.55 -10.22 -13.02
C ALA A 26 -8.62 -10.49 -14.22
N CYS A 27 -7.41 -9.94 -14.21
CA CYS A 27 -6.40 -10.19 -15.23
C CYS A 27 -5.95 -11.66 -15.23
N ARG A 28 -5.66 -12.23 -14.04
CA ARG A 28 -5.34 -13.66 -13.91
C ARG A 28 -6.48 -14.54 -14.46
N PHE A 29 -7.72 -14.28 -14.04
CA PHE A 29 -8.88 -15.02 -14.50
C PHE A 29 -9.05 -14.93 -16.02
N ALA A 30 -8.95 -13.74 -16.60
CA ALA A 30 -9.11 -13.52 -18.04
C ALA A 30 -8.07 -14.31 -18.85
N HIS A 31 -6.81 -14.30 -18.44
CA HIS A 31 -5.76 -15.09 -19.07
C HIS A 31 -6.00 -16.60 -18.89
N GLU A 32 -6.29 -17.07 -17.68
CA GLU A 32 -6.56 -18.49 -17.44
C GLU A 32 -7.75 -19.01 -18.25
N ALA A 33 -8.81 -18.22 -18.41
CA ALA A 33 -9.96 -18.58 -19.22
C ALA A 33 -9.63 -18.60 -20.73
N THR A 34 -8.89 -17.61 -21.21
CA THR A 34 -8.57 -17.49 -22.65
C THR A 34 -7.40 -18.36 -23.10
N ASP A 35 -6.55 -18.84 -22.20
CA ASP A 35 -5.46 -19.78 -22.51
C ASP A 35 -5.95 -21.24 -22.63
N ARG A 36 -7.22 -21.50 -22.32
CA ARG A 36 -7.89 -22.80 -22.49
C ARG A 36 -8.76 -22.79 -23.72
N PRO A 37 -8.38 -23.47 -24.83
CA PRO A 37 -9.13 -23.43 -26.08
C PRO A 37 -10.60 -23.87 -25.92
N GLU A 38 -10.85 -24.86 -25.05
CA GLU A 38 -12.18 -25.39 -24.76
C GLU A 38 -13.08 -24.37 -24.01
N VAL A 39 -12.49 -23.46 -23.24
CA VAL A 39 -13.20 -22.36 -22.59
C VAL A 39 -13.35 -21.20 -23.55
N LEU A 40 -12.26 -20.77 -24.21
CA LEU A 40 -12.21 -19.63 -25.13
C LEU A 40 -13.29 -19.72 -26.22
N SER A 41 -13.47 -20.91 -26.83
CA SER A 41 -14.48 -21.13 -27.87
C SER A 41 -15.93 -21.01 -27.40
N ARG A 42 -16.16 -20.98 -26.08
CA ARG A 42 -17.49 -20.96 -25.46
C ARG A 42 -17.75 -19.70 -24.65
N ILE A 43 -16.81 -18.73 -24.60
CA ILE A 43 -17.03 -17.49 -23.87
C ILE A 43 -18.11 -16.65 -24.58
N ASP A 44 -19.31 -16.61 -24.03
CA ASP A 44 -20.36 -15.69 -24.42
C ASP A 44 -20.47 -14.51 -23.45
N ARG A 45 -20.31 -14.79 -22.15
CA ARG A 45 -20.45 -13.80 -21.07
C ARG A 45 -19.51 -14.10 -19.91
N ILE A 46 -19.07 -13.05 -19.21
CA ILE A 46 -18.37 -13.15 -17.92
C ILE A 46 -19.26 -12.52 -16.85
N ARG A 47 -19.51 -13.28 -15.75
CA ARG A 47 -20.18 -12.81 -14.55
C ARG A 47 -19.18 -12.65 -13.43
N VAL A 48 -19.27 -11.54 -12.72
CA VAL A 48 -18.44 -11.21 -11.55
C VAL A 48 -19.34 -11.08 -10.33
N GLU A 49 -18.98 -11.77 -9.26
CA GLU A 49 -19.68 -11.73 -7.97
C GLU A 49 -18.71 -11.23 -6.91
N LEU A 50 -19.08 -10.14 -6.22
CA LEU A 50 -18.28 -9.50 -5.18
C LEU A 50 -18.93 -9.73 -3.82
N PHE A 51 -18.12 -10.07 -2.81
CA PHE A 51 -18.58 -10.45 -1.49
C PHE A 51 -18.01 -9.56 -0.39
N GLY A 52 -18.68 -9.51 0.75
CA GLY A 52 -18.23 -8.87 1.98
C GLY A 52 -17.82 -7.42 1.80
N SER A 53 -16.62 -7.05 2.24
CA SER A 53 -16.13 -5.67 2.16
C SER A 53 -16.02 -5.15 0.72
N LEU A 54 -15.61 -6.01 -0.24
CA LEU A 54 -15.60 -5.63 -1.66
C LEU A 54 -16.99 -5.21 -2.18
N ALA A 55 -18.05 -5.86 -1.73
CA ALA A 55 -19.41 -5.51 -2.13
C ALA A 55 -19.93 -4.26 -1.41
N LEU A 56 -19.49 -4.02 -0.16
CA LEU A 56 -19.96 -2.89 0.67
C LEU A 56 -19.35 -1.56 0.25
N THR A 57 -18.05 -1.53 0.01
CA THR A 57 -17.29 -0.29 -0.24
C THR A 57 -16.68 -0.21 -1.64
N GLY A 58 -16.81 -1.27 -2.44
CA GLY A 58 -16.11 -1.41 -3.72
C GLY A 58 -16.39 -0.31 -4.73
N LEU A 59 -17.61 0.22 -4.82
CA LEU A 59 -17.92 1.35 -5.71
C LEU A 59 -17.12 2.60 -5.34
N GLY A 60 -17.00 2.91 -4.03
CA GLY A 60 -16.18 4.01 -3.55
C GLY A 60 -14.67 3.81 -3.74
N HIS A 61 -14.25 2.56 -3.94
CA HIS A 61 -12.88 2.16 -4.17
C HIS A 61 -12.56 1.83 -5.65
N ALA A 62 -13.45 2.16 -6.58
CA ALA A 62 -13.30 1.89 -8.02
C ALA A 62 -13.05 0.40 -8.34
N THR A 63 -13.66 -0.52 -7.58
CA THR A 63 -13.49 -1.98 -7.78
C THR A 63 -14.05 -2.43 -9.12
N ASP A 64 -15.19 -1.87 -9.55
CA ASP A 64 -15.79 -2.10 -10.86
C ASP A 64 -14.82 -1.79 -12.00
N THR A 65 -14.31 -0.57 -12.03
CA THR A 65 -13.38 -0.11 -13.06
C THR A 65 -12.07 -0.91 -13.06
N ALA A 66 -11.58 -1.26 -11.89
CA ALA A 66 -10.40 -2.11 -11.74
C ALA A 66 -10.61 -3.51 -12.35
N ILE A 67 -11.77 -4.11 -12.10
CA ILE A 67 -12.15 -5.40 -12.68
C ILE A 67 -12.26 -5.31 -14.20
N PHE A 68 -12.87 -4.25 -14.75
CA PHE A 68 -12.99 -4.06 -16.20
C PHE A 68 -11.62 -3.99 -16.87
N CYS A 69 -10.71 -3.19 -16.29
CA CYS A 69 -9.34 -3.11 -16.77
C CYS A 69 -8.62 -4.46 -16.67
N GLY A 70 -8.76 -5.16 -15.53
CA GLY A 70 -8.15 -6.48 -15.33
C GLY A 70 -8.67 -7.52 -16.33
N LEU A 71 -9.98 -7.61 -16.55
CA LEU A 71 -10.57 -8.51 -17.55
C LEU A 71 -10.10 -8.17 -18.97
N ALA A 72 -9.80 -6.90 -19.27
CA ALA A 72 -9.20 -6.48 -20.53
C ALA A 72 -7.70 -6.84 -20.65
N GLY A 73 -7.07 -7.35 -19.59
CA GLY A 73 -5.66 -7.73 -19.56
C GLY A 73 -4.71 -6.64 -19.02
N CYS A 74 -5.24 -5.55 -18.46
CA CYS A 74 -4.44 -4.51 -17.85
C CYS A 74 -3.89 -4.95 -16.49
N LEU A 75 -2.67 -4.50 -16.17
CA LEU A 75 -2.02 -4.70 -14.88
C LEU A 75 -1.69 -3.34 -14.24
N PRO A 76 -1.85 -3.21 -12.90
CA PRO A 76 -1.72 -1.92 -12.23
C PRO A 76 -0.30 -1.34 -12.21
N ASP A 77 0.73 -2.19 -12.39
CA ASP A 77 2.16 -1.80 -12.40
C ASP A 77 2.71 -1.50 -13.80
N ARG A 78 1.97 -1.82 -14.86
CA ARG A 78 2.42 -1.78 -16.26
C ARG A 78 1.55 -0.93 -17.18
N THR A 79 0.31 -0.66 -16.78
CA THR A 79 -0.63 0.09 -17.60
C THR A 79 -0.70 1.53 -17.12
N GLU A 80 -0.54 2.47 -18.03
CA GLU A 80 -0.67 3.90 -17.75
C GLU A 80 -2.11 4.25 -17.36
N VAL A 81 -2.27 5.25 -16.47
CA VAL A 81 -3.58 5.64 -15.91
C VAL A 81 -4.54 6.09 -17.02
N GLU A 82 -4.03 6.80 -18.02
CA GLU A 82 -4.79 7.25 -19.19
C GLU A 82 -5.39 6.06 -19.95
N LYS A 83 -4.60 5.00 -20.11
CA LYS A 83 -5.05 3.77 -20.80
C LYS A 83 -6.10 3.01 -19.99
N LEU A 84 -6.01 3.01 -18.66
CA LEU A 84 -7.05 2.44 -17.80
C LEU A 84 -8.37 3.20 -17.98
N ASN A 85 -8.34 4.52 -17.99
CA ASN A 85 -9.50 5.37 -18.18
C ASN A 85 -10.14 5.15 -19.55
N GLU A 86 -9.35 5.12 -20.63
CA GLU A 86 -9.82 4.80 -21.98
C GLU A 86 -10.51 3.42 -22.05
N THR A 87 -9.96 2.42 -21.38
CA THR A 87 -10.52 1.07 -21.36
C THR A 87 -11.91 1.06 -20.72
N VAL A 88 -12.08 1.74 -19.59
CA VAL A 88 -13.37 1.86 -18.89
C VAL A 88 -14.37 2.64 -19.73
N GLU A 89 -13.97 3.78 -20.30
CA GLU A 89 -14.84 4.61 -21.14
C GLU A 89 -15.31 3.84 -22.39
N SER A 90 -14.40 3.13 -23.06
CA SER A 90 -14.70 2.31 -24.21
C SER A 90 -15.71 1.19 -23.86
N LEU A 91 -15.52 0.51 -22.72
CA LEU A 91 -16.45 -0.52 -22.27
C LEU A 91 -17.85 0.06 -22.00
N ARG A 92 -17.95 1.16 -21.27
CA ARG A 92 -19.22 1.82 -20.94
C ARG A 92 -19.94 2.36 -22.16
N THR A 93 -19.20 2.91 -23.12
CA THR A 93 -19.77 3.46 -24.36
C THR A 93 -20.26 2.37 -25.30
N ASN A 94 -19.50 1.31 -25.47
CA ASN A 94 -19.76 0.27 -26.49
C ASN A 94 -20.51 -0.95 -25.93
N SER A 95 -20.66 -1.09 -24.60
CA SER A 95 -21.18 -2.28 -23.93
C SER A 95 -20.50 -3.58 -24.37
N LYS A 96 -19.19 -3.50 -24.58
CA LYS A 96 -18.34 -4.61 -25.03
C LYS A 96 -17.04 -4.67 -24.22
N LEU A 97 -16.64 -5.88 -23.88
CA LEU A 97 -15.38 -6.18 -23.21
C LEU A 97 -14.48 -7.00 -24.14
N VAL A 98 -13.23 -6.59 -24.27
CA VAL A 98 -12.19 -7.38 -24.96
C VAL A 98 -11.44 -8.18 -23.89
N VAL A 99 -11.75 -9.47 -23.74
CA VAL A 99 -11.19 -10.34 -22.69
C VAL A 99 -9.73 -10.67 -22.99
N ALA A 100 -8.82 -10.26 -22.12
CA ALA A 100 -7.36 -10.46 -22.25
C ALA A 100 -6.79 -10.11 -23.64
N GLY A 101 -7.41 -9.16 -24.34
CA GLY A 101 -7.02 -8.78 -25.71
C GLY A 101 -7.34 -9.82 -26.79
N LYS A 102 -8.04 -10.92 -26.47
CA LYS A 102 -8.23 -12.06 -27.40
C LYS A 102 -9.64 -12.18 -27.96
N GLN A 103 -10.66 -11.95 -27.16
CA GLN A 103 -12.05 -12.13 -27.56
C GLN A 103 -12.94 -11.00 -27.10
N THR A 104 -13.78 -10.48 -28.01
CA THR A 104 -14.77 -9.44 -27.68
C THR A 104 -16.10 -10.09 -27.34
N ILE A 105 -16.67 -9.74 -26.19
CA ILE A 105 -17.97 -10.21 -25.71
C ILE A 105 -18.89 -9.02 -25.37
N PRO A 106 -20.22 -9.20 -25.39
CA PRO A 106 -21.13 -8.24 -24.77
C PRO A 106 -20.89 -8.16 -23.25
N PHE A 107 -20.91 -6.95 -22.71
CA PHE A 107 -20.75 -6.75 -21.26
C PHE A 107 -21.65 -5.60 -20.77
N ASP A 108 -22.47 -5.90 -19.79
CA ASP A 108 -23.35 -4.94 -19.14
C ASP A 108 -23.02 -4.89 -17.64
N GLU A 109 -22.50 -3.75 -17.19
CA GLU A 109 -22.05 -3.54 -15.82
C GLU A 109 -23.13 -3.88 -14.78
N LYS A 110 -24.40 -3.53 -15.06
CA LYS A 110 -25.53 -3.77 -14.13
C LYS A 110 -25.96 -5.23 -14.05
N ARG A 111 -25.79 -5.97 -15.15
CA ARG A 111 -26.15 -7.38 -15.25
C ARG A 111 -25.01 -8.31 -14.82
N ASP A 112 -23.80 -7.97 -15.22
CA ASP A 112 -22.65 -8.88 -15.17
C ASP A 112 -21.81 -8.70 -13.91
N VAL A 113 -21.98 -7.59 -13.16
CA VAL A 113 -21.35 -7.37 -11.85
C VAL A 113 -22.39 -7.42 -10.75
N VAL A 114 -22.28 -8.40 -9.87
CA VAL A 114 -23.23 -8.67 -8.78
C VAL A 114 -22.58 -8.32 -7.44
N TRP A 115 -23.20 -7.41 -6.69
CA TRP A 115 -22.74 -6.93 -5.39
C TRP A 115 -23.47 -7.66 -4.26
N LEU A 116 -22.87 -8.72 -3.71
CA LEU A 116 -23.47 -9.58 -2.66
C LEU A 116 -23.11 -9.03 -1.27
N ARG A 117 -23.71 -7.90 -0.92
CA ARG A 117 -23.40 -7.11 0.31
C ARG A 117 -23.66 -7.85 1.62
N ASN A 118 -24.57 -8.81 1.62
CA ASN A 118 -24.97 -9.58 2.81
C ASN A 118 -24.28 -10.96 2.88
N GLU A 119 -23.40 -11.26 1.94
CA GLU A 119 -22.71 -12.54 1.85
C GLU A 119 -21.20 -12.33 2.01
N THR A 120 -20.55 -13.26 2.68
CA THR A 120 -19.09 -13.27 2.87
C THR A 120 -18.57 -14.66 2.58
N LEU A 121 -17.48 -14.75 1.83
CA LEU A 121 -16.80 -16.03 1.62
C LEU A 121 -15.97 -16.41 2.87
N PRO A 122 -15.90 -17.71 3.22
CA PRO A 122 -15.31 -18.14 4.51
C PRO A 122 -13.82 -17.82 4.65
N ALA A 123 -13.07 -17.77 3.54
CA ALA A 123 -11.63 -17.67 3.58
C ALA A 123 -11.11 -16.27 3.88
N HIS A 124 -11.78 -15.21 3.40
CA HIS A 124 -11.41 -13.82 3.64
C HIS A 124 -12.56 -12.85 3.30
N PRO A 125 -12.73 -11.70 4.00
CA PRO A 125 -13.80 -10.72 3.74
C PRO A 125 -13.78 -10.12 2.32
N ASN A 126 -12.60 -10.03 1.68
CA ASN A 126 -12.46 -9.49 0.32
C ASN A 126 -12.46 -10.62 -0.71
N GLY A 127 -13.56 -11.34 -0.81
CA GLY A 127 -13.74 -12.41 -1.77
C GLY A 127 -14.40 -11.94 -3.07
N MET A 128 -14.03 -12.57 -4.19
CA MET A 128 -14.64 -12.36 -5.50
C MET A 128 -14.69 -13.66 -6.28
N GLN A 129 -15.70 -13.84 -7.11
CA GLN A 129 -15.85 -15.00 -7.99
C GLN A 129 -16.08 -14.52 -9.42
N PHE A 130 -15.36 -15.13 -10.35
CA PHE A 130 -15.53 -14.90 -11.79
C PHE A 130 -16.03 -16.17 -12.43
N SER A 131 -16.99 -16.06 -13.36
CA SER A 131 -17.56 -17.17 -14.06
C SER A 131 -17.71 -16.87 -15.56
N VAL A 132 -17.21 -17.75 -16.41
CA VAL A 132 -17.49 -17.76 -17.85
C VAL A 132 -18.80 -18.50 -18.07
N LEU A 133 -19.72 -17.90 -18.82
CA LEU A 133 -20.99 -18.51 -19.23
C LEU A 133 -20.99 -18.68 -20.74
N ASP A 134 -21.60 -19.79 -21.21
CA ASP A 134 -21.89 -20.01 -22.61
C ASP A 134 -23.20 -19.35 -23.04
N VAL A 135 -23.56 -19.51 -24.32
CA VAL A 135 -24.77 -18.95 -24.94
C VAL A 135 -26.07 -19.42 -24.27
N ASP A 136 -26.06 -20.60 -23.65
CA ASP A 136 -27.20 -21.17 -22.92
C ASP A 136 -27.24 -20.71 -21.43
N GLY A 137 -26.23 -19.95 -20.99
CA GLY A 137 -26.09 -19.48 -19.63
C GLY A 137 -25.48 -20.49 -18.66
N ASN A 138 -24.92 -21.60 -19.15
CA ASN A 138 -24.24 -22.58 -18.30
C ASN A 138 -22.83 -22.10 -17.95
N ILE A 139 -22.40 -22.36 -16.71
CA ILE A 139 -21.04 -22.07 -16.26
C ILE A 139 -20.06 -23.04 -16.92
N VAL A 140 -19.14 -22.52 -17.71
CA VAL A 140 -18.07 -23.24 -18.41
C VAL A 140 -16.79 -23.28 -17.58
N PHE A 141 -16.47 -22.17 -16.90
CA PHE A 141 -15.30 -22.02 -16.08
C PHE A 141 -15.60 -21.05 -14.95
N THR A 142 -15.13 -21.34 -13.74
CA THR A 142 -15.31 -20.47 -12.58
C THR A 142 -14.08 -20.52 -11.66
N LYS A 143 -13.73 -19.37 -11.07
CA LYS A 143 -12.68 -19.26 -10.07
C LYS A 143 -13.01 -18.24 -9.00
N ARG A 144 -12.54 -18.53 -7.79
CA ARG A 144 -12.59 -17.60 -6.65
C ARG A 144 -11.21 -17.05 -6.36
N TYR A 145 -11.17 -15.76 -6.04
CA TYR A 145 -9.96 -15.08 -5.62
C TYR A 145 -10.24 -14.26 -4.35
N TYR A 146 -9.17 -14.02 -3.61
CA TYR A 146 -9.20 -13.25 -2.37
C TYR A 146 -8.11 -12.19 -2.39
N SER A 147 -8.49 -10.94 -2.12
CA SER A 147 -7.56 -9.81 -2.02
C SER A 147 -7.22 -9.57 -0.55
N THR A 148 -6.03 -9.98 -0.11
CA THR A 148 -5.62 -9.98 1.31
C THR A 148 -4.87 -8.72 1.76
N GLY A 149 -5.09 -7.59 1.08
CA GLY A 149 -4.40 -6.32 1.35
C GLY A 149 -3.02 -6.24 0.69
N GLY A 150 -2.47 -5.02 0.60
CA GLY A 150 -1.15 -4.79 -0.02
C GLY A 150 -1.02 -5.26 -1.48
N GLY A 151 -2.14 -5.40 -2.21
CA GLY A 151 -2.15 -5.93 -3.58
C GLY A 151 -1.79 -7.42 -3.69
N PHE A 152 -1.87 -8.17 -2.60
CA PHE A 152 -1.73 -9.63 -2.62
C PHE A 152 -3.05 -10.29 -3.01
N VAL A 153 -2.99 -11.19 -3.97
CA VAL A 153 -4.15 -11.93 -4.49
C VAL A 153 -3.83 -13.42 -4.51
N TYR A 154 -4.74 -14.20 -3.97
CA TYR A 154 -4.65 -15.65 -3.92
C TYR A 154 -5.94 -16.25 -4.48
N ASP A 155 -5.84 -17.34 -5.21
CA ASP A 155 -7.01 -18.18 -5.43
C ASP A 155 -7.32 -19.02 -4.16
N GLU A 156 -8.43 -19.77 -4.19
CA GLU A 156 -8.89 -20.49 -3.00
C GLU A 156 -7.87 -21.55 -2.54
N SER A 157 -7.20 -22.23 -3.45
CA SER A 157 -6.18 -23.23 -3.13
C SER A 157 -4.90 -22.60 -2.61
N GLU A 158 -4.40 -21.57 -3.27
CA GLU A 158 -3.23 -20.78 -2.85
C GLU A 158 -3.41 -20.22 -1.43
N LEU A 159 -4.62 -19.71 -1.12
CA LEU A 159 -4.89 -19.14 0.21
C LEU A 159 -4.95 -20.20 1.31
N ILE A 160 -5.49 -21.39 1.01
CA ILE A 160 -5.49 -22.52 1.94
C ILE A 160 -4.05 -22.97 2.22
N GLU A 161 -3.26 -23.19 1.17
CA GLU A 161 -1.85 -23.58 1.29
C GLU A 161 -1.03 -22.54 2.07
N LEU A 162 -1.26 -21.24 1.83
CA LEU A 162 -0.61 -20.17 2.58
C LEU A 162 -0.95 -20.27 4.07
N LYS A 163 -2.23 -20.43 4.43
CA LYS A 163 -2.66 -20.54 5.83
C LYS A 163 -2.07 -21.78 6.51
N GLU A 164 -2.02 -22.89 5.83
CA GLU A 164 -1.40 -24.11 6.35
C GLU A 164 0.11 -23.95 6.54
N SER A 165 0.80 -23.28 5.61
CA SER A 165 2.24 -23.03 5.71
C SER A 165 2.60 -22.10 6.87
N LEU A 166 1.73 -21.14 7.19
CA LEU A 166 1.92 -20.24 8.35
C LEU A 166 1.77 -20.98 9.69
N CYS A 167 1.02 -22.09 9.72
CA CYS A 167 0.84 -22.91 10.92
C CYS A 167 1.94 -23.97 11.12
N LYS A 168 2.81 -24.19 10.10
CA LYS A 168 3.93 -25.15 10.20
C LYS A 168 5.21 -24.41 10.61
N PRO A 169 6.08 -25.03 11.45
CA PRO A 169 7.44 -24.54 11.62
C PRO A 169 8.09 -24.42 10.23
N SER A 170 8.89 -23.38 10.01
CA SER A 170 9.47 -23.09 8.69
C SER A 170 10.18 -24.34 8.14
N ASP A 171 9.53 -25.03 7.20
CA ASP A 171 10.17 -26.10 6.46
C ASP A 171 11.32 -25.49 5.63
N SER A 172 12.41 -26.23 5.57
CA SER A 172 13.74 -25.91 5.05
C SER A 172 13.83 -25.62 3.54
N THR A 173 12.77 -25.14 2.91
CA THR A 173 12.74 -24.77 1.48
C THR A 173 13.02 -23.29 1.21
N ASP A 174 13.08 -22.45 2.25
CA ASP A 174 13.46 -21.05 2.10
C ASP A 174 14.99 -20.96 1.94
N LEU A 175 15.43 -20.71 0.71
CA LEU A 175 16.85 -20.56 0.35
C LEU A 175 17.44 -19.21 0.77
N SER A 176 16.70 -18.38 1.48
CA SER A 176 17.20 -17.08 1.97
C SER A 176 18.33 -17.30 2.98
N PRO A 177 19.49 -16.62 2.88
CA PRO A 177 20.60 -16.77 3.82
C PRO A 177 20.24 -16.41 5.26
N TYR A 178 19.33 -15.44 5.41
CA TYR A 178 18.89 -14.91 6.70
C TYR A 178 17.35 -14.93 6.79
N PRO A 179 16.72 -16.11 6.89
CA PRO A 179 15.27 -16.21 7.01
C PRO A 179 14.84 -15.80 8.41
N PHE A 180 13.90 -14.87 8.53
CA PHE A 180 13.31 -14.46 9.81
C PHE A 180 11.80 -14.47 9.76
N THR A 181 11.20 -14.69 10.92
CA THR A 181 9.75 -14.69 11.11
C THR A 181 9.31 -13.70 12.17
N THR A 182 10.21 -13.36 13.10
CA THR A 182 9.98 -12.42 14.20
C THR A 182 11.04 -11.32 14.21
N ALA A 183 10.75 -10.21 14.91
CA ALA A 183 11.73 -9.15 15.13
C ALA A 183 12.89 -9.66 15.97
N ALA A 184 12.62 -10.49 16.97
CA ALA A 184 13.67 -11.11 17.81
C ALA A 184 14.66 -11.93 16.97
N GLU A 185 14.17 -12.75 16.00
CA GLU A 185 15.04 -13.49 15.08
C GLU A 185 15.85 -12.56 14.17
N LEU A 186 15.25 -11.51 13.61
CA LEU A 186 15.92 -10.53 12.77
C LEU A 186 17.07 -9.84 13.55
N ILE A 187 16.81 -9.39 14.77
CA ILE A 187 17.81 -8.77 15.65
C ILE A 187 18.94 -9.75 15.97
N GLN A 188 18.59 -11.00 16.33
CA GLN A 188 19.59 -12.03 16.62
C GLN A 188 20.50 -12.33 15.44
N MET A 189 19.92 -12.44 14.24
CA MET A 189 20.68 -12.67 12.99
C MET A 189 21.59 -11.50 12.68
N ALA A 190 21.08 -10.27 12.76
CA ALA A 190 21.85 -9.07 12.51
C ALA A 190 23.07 -8.94 13.46
N ARG A 191 22.86 -9.23 14.76
CA ARG A 191 23.95 -9.27 15.75
C ARG A 191 24.95 -10.38 15.46
N ALA A 192 24.49 -11.60 15.19
CA ALA A 192 25.35 -12.76 14.97
C ALA A 192 26.20 -12.63 13.70
N SER A 193 25.68 -12.02 12.65
CA SER A 193 26.36 -11.79 11.38
C SER A 193 27.13 -10.47 11.34
N ASN A 194 26.97 -9.58 12.34
CA ASN A 194 27.46 -8.20 12.34
C ASN A 194 27.02 -7.41 11.10
N LEU A 195 25.76 -7.64 10.66
CA LEU A 195 25.14 -6.95 9.53
C LEU A 195 24.05 -6.01 10.03
N ARG A 196 23.83 -4.92 9.30
CA ARG A 196 22.65 -4.06 9.48
C ARG A 196 21.40 -4.75 8.92
N ILE A 197 20.22 -4.27 9.33
CA ILE A 197 18.93 -4.81 8.83
C ILE A 197 18.82 -4.69 7.30
N ASP A 198 19.23 -3.57 6.72
CA ASP A 198 19.21 -3.39 5.26
C ASP A 198 20.17 -4.35 4.52
N GLU A 199 21.29 -4.73 5.12
CA GLU A 199 22.25 -5.71 4.57
C GLU A 199 21.71 -7.15 4.66
N ILE A 200 20.96 -7.48 5.71
CA ILE A 200 20.20 -8.75 5.82
C ILE A 200 19.22 -8.87 4.65
N ILE A 201 18.48 -7.79 4.36
CA ILE A 201 17.54 -7.77 3.24
C ILE A 201 18.28 -7.89 1.90
N ASP A 202 19.38 -7.18 1.72
CA ASP A 202 20.21 -7.32 0.50
C ASP A 202 20.62 -8.78 0.28
N ALA A 203 21.18 -9.43 1.29
CA ALA A 203 21.61 -10.81 1.20
C ALA A 203 20.47 -11.76 0.79
N ASN A 204 19.26 -11.53 1.33
CA ASN A 204 18.09 -12.32 0.99
C ASN A 204 17.60 -12.04 -0.46
N GLU A 205 17.57 -10.79 -0.90
CA GLU A 205 17.13 -10.42 -2.25
C GLU A 205 18.11 -10.89 -3.33
N LEU A 206 19.41 -10.87 -3.04
CA LEU A 206 20.47 -11.31 -3.96
C LEU A 206 20.42 -12.81 -4.29
N THR A 207 19.63 -13.60 -3.57
CA THR A 207 19.35 -15.00 -3.97
C THR A 207 18.45 -15.11 -5.20
N LYS A 208 17.71 -14.04 -5.51
CA LYS A 208 16.69 -14.01 -6.59
C LYS A 208 17.02 -12.97 -7.67
N ARG A 209 17.90 -12.02 -7.40
CA ARG A 209 18.16 -10.85 -8.24
C ARG A 209 19.66 -10.49 -8.25
N SER A 210 20.12 -9.83 -9.31
CA SER A 210 21.46 -9.23 -9.28
C SER A 210 21.48 -7.93 -8.44
N PRO A 211 22.63 -7.48 -7.94
CA PRO A 211 22.76 -6.20 -7.24
C PRO A 211 22.21 -5.02 -8.03
N GLU A 212 22.43 -5.01 -9.34
CA GLU A 212 21.94 -3.95 -10.24
C GLU A 212 20.41 -3.98 -10.35
N GLN A 213 19.80 -5.18 -10.38
CA GLN A 213 18.34 -5.33 -10.39
C GLN A 213 17.71 -4.84 -9.08
N VAL A 214 18.32 -5.16 -7.94
CA VAL A 214 17.88 -4.66 -6.63
C VAL A 214 17.93 -3.14 -6.59
N ALA A 215 19.09 -2.57 -6.96
CA ALA A 215 19.30 -1.12 -6.97
C ALA A 215 18.31 -0.41 -7.90
N MET A 216 18.14 -0.91 -9.13
CA MET A 216 17.22 -0.34 -10.12
C MET A 216 15.75 -0.38 -9.65
N GLN A 217 15.34 -1.45 -8.96
CA GLN A 217 13.97 -1.53 -8.43
C GLN A 217 13.75 -0.55 -7.27
N LEU A 218 14.73 -0.38 -6.38
CA LEU A 218 14.65 0.61 -5.30
C LEU A 218 14.63 2.05 -5.84
N ASP A 219 15.46 2.36 -6.83
CA ASP A 219 15.46 3.65 -7.52
C ASP A 219 14.09 3.93 -8.16
N ARG A 220 13.52 2.92 -8.83
CA ARG A 220 12.18 3.03 -9.44
C ARG A 220 11.09 3.29 -8.41
N LEU A 221 11.13 2.63 -7.26
CA LEU A 221 10.17 2.86 -6.17
C LEU A 221 10.23 4.32 -5.71
N TRP A 222 11.43 4.83 -5.42
CA TRP A 222 11.59 6.23 -5.01
C TRP A 222 11.17 7.21 -6.11
N SER A 223 11.56 6.97 -7.36
CA SER A 223 11.16 7.81 -8.48
C SER A 223 9.64 7.93 -8.62
N VAL A 224 8.90 6.84 -8.46
CA VAL A 224 7.42 6.86 -8.49
C VAL A 224 6.85 7.61 -7.29
N MET A 225 7.41 7.42 -6.09
CA MET A 225 6.99 8.16 -4.88
C MET A 225 7.20 9.68 -5.04
N ALA A 226 8.39 10.10 -5.50
CA ALA A 226 8.73 11.49 -5.71
C ALA A 226 7.84 12.13 -6.80
N SER A 227 7.69 11.46 -7.94
CA SER A 227 6.79 11.92 -9.02
C SER A 227 5.33 12.01 -8.57
N CYS A 228 4.89 11.14 -7.65
CA CYS A 228 3.55 11.21 -7.08
C CYS A 228 3.39 12.45 -6.18
N ILE A 229 4.39 12.79 -5.37
CA ILE A 229 4.41 14.04 -4.59
C ILE A 229 4.32 15.25 -5.53
N ASP A 230 5.16 15.29 -6.56
CA ASP A 230 5.21 16.40 -7.52
C ASP A 230 3.85 16.59 -8.22
N ARG A 231 3.27 15.53 -8.77
CA ARG A 231 1.95 15.57 -9.39
C ARG A 231 0.86 16.05 -8.42
N GLY A 232 0.82 15.49 -7.21
CA GLY A 232 -0.19 15.84 -6.21
C GLY A 232 -0.14 17.30 -5.80
N CYS A 233 1.05 17.88 -5.70
CA CYS A 233 1.25 19.32 -5.43
C CYS A 233 0.88 20.21 -6.61
N MET A 234 0.95 19.72 -7.83
CA MET A 234 0.73 20.49 -9.05
C MET A 234 -0.67 20.32 -9.65
N THR A 235 -1.44 19.32 -9.22
CA THR A 235 -2.75 19.01 -9.79
C THR A 235 -3.89 19.56 -8.93
N PRO A 236 -4.51 20.70 -9.30
CA PRO A 236 -5.67 21.23 -8.61
C PRO A 236 -6.94 20.47 -8.96
N GLY A 237 -8.03 20.75 -8.27
CA GLY A 237 -9.36 20.21 -8.60
C GLY A 237 -10.09 19.63 -7.41
N VAL A 238 -11.06 18.76 -7.71
CA VAL A 238 -11.92 18.07 -6.76
C VAL A 238 -11.68 16.57 -6.89
N LEU A 239 -11.60 15.88 -5.76
CA LEU A 239 -11.45 14.43 -5.73
C LEU A 239 -12.74 13.75 -6.24
N PRO A 240 -12.64 12.59 -6.90
CA PRO A 240 -13.80 11.87 -7.41
C PRO A 240 -14.70 11.36 -6.27
N GLY A 241 -15.97 11.14 -6.57
CA GLY A 241 -16.96 10.61 -5.62
C GLY A 241 -17.90 11.67 -5.04
N SER A 242 -18.76 11.25 -4.11
CA SER A 242 -19.88 12.06 -3.58
C SER A 242 -19.48 13.17 -2.60
N LEU A 243 -18.27 13.11 -2.03
CA LEU A 243 -17.87 14.07 -0.99
C LEU A 243 -17.41 15.43 -1.54
N HIS A 244 -17.13 15.55 -2.84
CA HIS A 244 -16.72 16.78 -3.50
C HIS A 244 -15.54 17.50 -2.83
N ILE A 245 -14.59 16.77 -2.26
CA ILE A 245 -13.45 17.31 -1.53
C ILE A 245 -12.48 17.98 -2.49
N ARG A 246 -12.14 19.23 -2.23
CA ARG A 246 -11.09 19.92 -2.98
C ARG A 246 -9.72 19.38 -2.60
N ARG A 247 -8.86 19.19 -3.58
CA ARG A 247 -7.44 18.93 -3.36
C ARG A 247 -6.82 20.11 -2.61
N ARG A 248 -6.14 19.83 -1.51
CA ARG A 248 -5.50 20.81 -0.62
C ARG A 248 -4.03 21.02 -0.92
N ALA A 249 -3.35 19.97 -1.39
CA ALA A 249 -1.91 19.97 -1.61
C ALA A 249 -1.46 21.11 -2.52
N PRO A 250 -2.08 21.41 -3.68
CA PRO A 250 -1.66 22.53 -4.52
C PRO A 250 -1.74 23.89 -3.80
N GLY A 251 -2.80 24.12 -3.03
CA GLY A 251 -2.97 25.37 -2.29
C GLY A 251 -1.96 25.55 -1.15
N ILE A 252 -1.60 24.45 -0.46
CA ILE A 252 -0.56 24.47 0.58
C ILE A 252 0.80 24.71 -0.07
N TYR A 253 1.11 24.01 -1.18
CA TYR A 253 2.35 24.19 -1.92
C TYR A 253 2.56 25.63 -2.37
N GLN A 254 1.55 26.26 -2.96
CA GLN A 254 1.60 27.67 -3.37
C GLN A 254 1.88 28.62 -2.19
N LYS A 255 1.31 28.34 -1.01
CA LYS A 255 1.56 29.16 0.19
C LYS A 255 2.99 28.98 0.70
N LEU A 256 3.49 27.76 0.78
CA LEU A 256 4.85 27.48 1.27
C LEU A 256 5.94 28.06 0.37
N THR A 257 5.72 28.07 -0.93
CA THR A 257 6.70 28.52 -1.92
C THR A 257 6.55 29.98 -2.36
N GLY A 258 5.44 30.64 -2.01
CA GLY A 258 5.13 32.00 -2.47
C GLY A 258 4.68 32.05 -3.93
N GLY A 259 4.13 30.96 -4.48
CA GLY A 259 3.53 30.95 -5.82
C GLY A 259 4.47 30.52 -6.94
N THR A 260 5.33 29.54 -6.71
CA THR A 260 6.22 28.99 -7.74
C THR A 260 5.48 28.14 -8.79
N HIS A 261 6.09 28.01 -9.98
CA HIS A 261 5.69 27.05 -11.02
C HIS A 261 6.62 25.82 -11.10
N LEU A 262 7.66 25.78 -10.27
CA LEU A 262 8.56 24.62 -10.19
C LEU A 262 7.82 23.46 -9.48
N GLU A 263 8.20 22.24 -9.81
CA GLU A 263 7.79 21.06 -9.06
C GLU A 263 8.43 21.05 -7.66
N PRO A 264 7.79 20.45 -6.64
CA PRO A 264 8.33 20.38 -5.27
C PRO A 264 9.76 19.89 -5.18
N SER A 265 10.11 18.81 -5.88
CA SER A 265 11.46 18.27 -5.93
C SER A 265 12.48 19.28 -6.44
N GLN A 266 12.17 19.99 -7.52
CA GLN A 266 13.02 21.02 -8.10
C GLN A 266 13.16 22.24 -7.18
N TRP A 267 12.03 22.69 -6.61
CA TRP A 267 12.01 23.85 -5.73
C TRP A 267 12.82 23.59 -4.45
N LEU A 268 12.65 22.43 -3.83
CA LEU A 268 13.36 22.07 -2.61
C LEU A 268 14.87 21.94 -2.83
N MET A 269 15.31 21.30 -3.93
CA MET A 269 16.74 21.25 -4.27
C MET A 269 17.39 22.65 -4.36
N GLN A 270 16.63 23.67 -4.79
CA GLN A 270 17.14 25.03 -4.96
C GLN A 270 17.05 25.89 -3.70
N HIS A 271 16.13 25.60 -2.78
CA HIS A 271 15.74 26.56 -1.73
C HIS A 271 15.74 25.97 -0.30
N ALA A 272 15.90 24.66 -0.12
CA ALA A 272 15.72 24.01 1.19
C ALA A 272 16.64 24.59 2.27
N GLN A 273 17.90 24.84 1.96
CA GLN A 273 18.90 25.31 2.93
C GLN A 273 18.63 26.75 3.44
N GLU A 274 17.98 27.60 2.63
CA GLU A 274 17.72 29.00 2.99
C GLU A 274 16.40 29.21 3.72
N LYS A 275 15.36 28.47 3.34
CA LYS A 275 13.98 28.74 3.75
C LYS A 275 13.43 27.81 4.83
N LEU A 276 14.03 26.61 5.04
CA LEU A 276 13.56 25.65 6.04
C LEU A 276 14.21 25.84 7.42
N LYS A 277 14.45 27.10 7.81
CA LYS A 277 14.99 27.44 9.13
C LYS A 277 13.97 27.28 10.26
N ASP A 278 12.69 27.32 9.95
CA ASP A 278 11.61 27.11 10.91
C ASP A 278 11.27 25.61 11.01
N PRO A 279 11.45 24.98 12.17
CA PRO A 279 11.10 23.57 12.36
C PRO A 279 9.62 23.25 12.11
N LEU A 280 8.70 24.19 12.29
CA LEU A 280 7.28 24.00 12.00
C LEU A 280 7.03 23.92 10.51
N GLN A 281 7.75 24.69 9.69
CA GLN A 281 7.65 24.56 8.24
C GLN A 281 8.09 23.20 7.73
N GLN A 282 9.05 22.53 8.40
CA GLN A 282 9.41 21.16 8.03
C GLN A 282 8.22 20.19 8.23
N LEU A 283 7.44 20.37 9.29
CA LEU A 283 6.21 19.57 9.51
C LEU A 283 5.14 19.88 8.46
N ASP A 284 5.03 21.14 8.03
CA ASP A 284 4.11 21.51 6.94
C ASP A 284 4.47 20.82 5.64
N TRP A 285 5.76 20.73 5.30
CA TRP A 285 6.23 20.00 4.12
C TRP A 285 5.97 18.49 4.21
N VAL A 286 6.23 17.87 5.37
CA VAL A 286 5.91 16.45 5.60
C VAL A 286 4.43 16.19 5.43
N SER A 287 3.59 17.06 5.99
CA SER A 287 2.13 16.99 5.84
C SER A 287 1.70 17.18 4.38
N LEU A 288 2.31 18.14 3.67
CA LEU A 288 2.07 18.36 2.26
C LEU A 288 2.41 17.13 1.41
N PHE A 289 3.55 16.49 1.63
CA PHE A 289 3.94 15.29 0.88
C PHE A 289 2.94 14.15 1.10
N ALA A 290 2.53 13.92 2.35
CA ALA A 290 1.54 12.88 2.65
C ALA A 290 0.17 13.20 2.03
N LEU A 291 -0.28 14.46 2.08
CA LEU A 291 -1.51 14.93 1.43
C LEU A 291 -1.44 14.74 -0.08
N ALA A 292 -0.36 15.18 -0.73
CA ALA A 292 -0.18 15.11 -2.18
C ALA A 292 -0.30 13.67 -2.69
N VAL A 293 0.40 12.73 -2.05
CA VAL A 293 0.34 11.31 -2.42
C VAL A 293 -1.07 10.73 -2.20
N ASN A 294 -1.73 11.07 -1.08
CA ASN A 294 -3.06 10.52 -0.82
C ASN A 294 -4.15 11.14 -1.70
N GLU A 295 -4.03 12.40 -2.09
CA GLU A 295 -4.94 13.02 -3.04
C GLU A 295 -4.75 12.42 -4.46
N GLU A 296 -3.51 12.12 -4.86
CA GLU A 296 -3.24 11.34 -6.08
C GLU A 296 -3.83 9.93 -5.99
N ASN A 297 -3.60 9.24 -4.87
CA ASN A 297 -4.19 7.93 -4.63
C ASN A 297 -5.72 7.97 -4.73
N ALA A 298 -6.37 8.91 -4.06
CA ALA A 298 -7.82 9.07 -4.07
C ALA A 298 -8.39 9.37 -5.47
N ALA A 299 -7.59 10.00 -6.33
CA ALA A 299 -7.96 10.32 -7.71
C ALA A 299 -7.66 9.18 -8.72
N GLY A 300 -7.19 8.03 -8.26
CA GLY A 300 -6.84 6.90 -9.14
C GLY A 300 -5.46 7.03 -9.80
N GLY A 301 -4.62 7.95 -9.33
CA GLY A 301 -3.27 8.15 -9.84
C GLY A 301 -2.32 7.00 -9.49
N GLN A 302 -1.15 7.00 -10.13
CA GLN A 302 -0.10 6.02 -9.84
C GLN A 302 0.57 6.30 -8.50
N VAL A 303 0.66 5.28 -7.65
CA VAL A 303 1.28 5.32 -6.32
C VAL A 303 2.12 4.07 -6.08
N VAL A 304 2.94 4.10 -5.02
CA VAL A 304 3.54 2.89 -4.46
C VAL A 304 2.70 2.44 -3.28
N THR A 305 2.21 1.22 -3.32
CA THR A 305 1.61 0.54 -2.17
C THR A 305 2.69 0.40 -1.07
N ALA A 306 2.48 0.98 0.13
CA ALA A 306 3.52 1.08 1.15
C ALA A 306 2.96 1.11 2.60
N PRO A 307 2.52 0.00 3.20
CA PRO A 307 2.32 -1.33 2.63
C PRO A 307 0.97 -1.47 1.91
N THR A 308 0.08 -0.46 1.98
CA THR A 308 -1.23 -0.41 1.32
C THR A 308 -1.40 0.93 0.60
N ASN A 309 -2.38 1.03 -0.29
CA ASN A 309 -2.71 2.30 -0.94
C ASN A 309 -3.33 3.30 0.06
N GLY A 310 -4.15 2.83 1.01
CA GLY A 310 -4.72 3.68 2.06
C GLY A 310 -3.67 4.37 2.93
N ALA A 311 -2.47 3.82 3.01
CA ALA A 311 -1.32 4.35 3.74
C ALA A 311 -0.16 4.83 2.84
N ALA A 312 -0.39 4.97 1.53
CA ALA A 312 0.65 5.24 0.54
C ALA A 312 1.40 6.57 0.76
N GLY A 313 0.84 7.51 1.53
CA GLY A 313 1.45 8.81 1.79
C GLY A 313 2.50 8.81 2.90
N VAL A 314 2.49 7.85 3.82
CA VAL A 314 3.37 7.89 5.02
C VAL A 314 4.84 7.74 4.64
N ILE A 315 5.18 6.64 3.95
CA ILE A 315 6.58 6.35 3.58
C ILE A 315 7.17 7.41 2.63
N PRO A 316 6.50 7.82 1.54
CA PRO A 316 7.02 8.88 0.68
C PRO A 316 7.22 10.21 1.41
N ALA A 317 6.35 10.55 2.37
CA ALA A 317 6.49 11.79 3.13
C ALA A 317 7.71 11.77 4.06
N VAL A 318 7.95 10.66 4.76
CA VAL A 318 9.11 10.51 5.65
C VAL A 318 10.41 10.37 4.85
N LEU A 319 10.37 9.68 3.71
CA LEU A 319 11.53 9.57 2.82
C LEU A 319 11.83 10.92 2.14
N GLY A 320 10.79 11.68 1.74
CA GLY A 320 10.91 13.06 1.25
C GLY A 320 11.49 14.00 2.31
N TYR A 321 11.10 13.85 3.59
CA TYR A 321 11.74 14.55 4.70
C TYR A 321 13.25 14.25 4.73
N TYR A 322 13.63 12.96 4.67
CA TYR A 322 15.05 12.56 4.66
C TYR A 322 15.81 13.16 3.47
N VAL A 323 15.27 13.08 2.26
CA VAL A 323 15.96 13.50 1.03
C VAL A 323 16.01 15.02 0.88
N TYR A 324 14.90 15.72 1.14
CA TYR A 324 14.78 17.14 0.79
C TYR A 324 14.93 18.10 1.96
N LEU A 325 14.63 17.68 3.20
CA LEU A 325 14.54 18.60 4.33
C LEU A 325 15.68 18.44 5.33
N VAL A 326 16.39 17.32 5.28
CA VAL A 326 17.58 17.11 6.10
C VAL A 326 18.81 17.66 5.36
N PRO A 327 19.54 18.62 5.92
CA PRO A 327 20.69 19.24 5.25
C PRO A 327 21.77 18.22 4.87
N ASP A 328 22.42 18.39 3.70
CA ASP A 328 23.44 17.50 3.16
C ASP A 328 24.72 17.39 4.01
N HIS A 329 25.02 18.42 4.78
CA HIS A 329 26.26 18.46 5.58
C HIS A 329 26.02 18.94 6.98
N GLY A 330 26.57 18.19 7.95
CA GLY A 330 26.71 18.64 9.34
C GLY A 330 25.43 18.58 10.17
N HIS A 331 24.41 17.83 9.76
CA HIS A 331 23.27 17.58 10.65
C HIS A 331 23.68 16.49 11.65
N PRO A 332 23.75 16.80 12.96
CA PRO A 332 24.30 15.88 13.96
C PRO A 332 23.52 14.57 14.09
N ASP A 333 22.26 14.56 13.65
CA ASP A 333 21.34 13.47 13.85
C ASP A 333 21.34 12.44 12.69
N PHE A 334 22.13 12.67 11.61
CA PHE A 334 22.10 11.80 10.42
C PHE A 334 23.50 11.40 9.96
N ASP A 335 23.64 10.13 9.61
CA ASP A 335 24.85 9.62 8.94
C ASP A 335 24.86 10.08 7.46
N ARG A 336 25.61 11.15 7.21
CA ARG A 336 25.81 11.71 5.86
C ARG A 336 27.14 11.25 5.22
N THR A 337 27.69 10.15 5.70
CA THR A 337 28.85 9.49 5.05
C THR A 337 28.42 8.70 3.81
N ILE A 338 27.13 8.42 3.68
CA ILE A 338 26.52 7.73 2.52
C ILE A 338 25.84 8.72 1.58
N SER A 339 25.77 8.36 0.29
CA SER A 339 25.02 9.13 -0.71
C SER A 339 23.51 9.08 -0.44
N ASP A 340 22.76 10.08 -0.89
CA ASP A 340 21.27 10.09 -0.78
C ASP A 340 20.64 8.84 -1.38
N ARG A 341 21.18 8.34 -2.50
CA ARG A 341 20.72 7.10 -3.13
C ARG A 341 20.87 5.89 -2.18
N GLU A 342 22.01 5.76 -1.53
CA GLU A 342 22.26 4.69 -0.55
C GLU A 342 21.37 4.83 0.66
N GLY A 343 21.12 6.07 1.12
CA GLY A 343 20.19 6.36 2.20
C GLY A 343 18.75 5.96 1.84
N VAL A 344 18.28 6.28 0.65
CA VAL A 344 16.98 5.84 0.12
C VAL A 344 16.88 4.31 0.10
N HIS A 345 17.92 3.63 -0.39
CA HIS A 345 17.97 2.16 -0.41
C HIS A 345 17.95 1.57 1.00
N ARG A 346 18.76 2.12 1.93
CA ARG A 346 18.78 1.72 3.35
C ARG A 346 17.40 1.88 3.97
N PHE A 347 16.77 3.04 3.77
CA PHE A 347 15.43 3.32 4.27
C PHE A 347 14.41 2.29 3.78
N LEU A 348 14.30 2.10 2.47
CA LEU A 348 13.30 1.21 1.86
C LEU A 348 13.50 -0.26 2.26
N LYS A 349 14.74 -0.73 2.32
CA LYS A 349 15.04 -2.10 2.76
C LYS A 349 14.69 -2.32 4.22
N THR A 350 15.08 -1.39 5.10
CA THR A 350 14.75 -1.48 6.54
C THR A 350 13.25 -1.39 6.75
N ALA A 351 12.57 -0.42 6.14
CA ALA A 351 11.12 -0.30 6.19
C ALA A 351 10.42 -1.56 5.68
N GLY A 352 10.94 -2.14 4.58
CA GLY A 352 10.46 -3.40 4.02
C GLY A 352 10.58 -4.57 5.00
N ALA A 353 11.73 -4.70 5.68
CA ALA A 353 11.94 -5.75 6.70
C ALA A 353 10.86 -5.70 7.79
N ILE A 354 10.55 -4.50 8.29
CA ILE A 354 9.50 -4.31 9.29
C ILE A 354 8.12 -4.67 8.73
N GLY A 355 7.80 -4.22 7.52
CA GLY A 355 6.52 -4.55 6.87
C GLY A 355 6.29 -6.05 6.64
N LEU A 356 7.36 -6.81 6.37
CA LEU A 356 7.30 -8.27 6.24
C LEU A 356 6.91 -8.95 7.56
N LEU A 357 7.37 -8.44 8.71
CA LEU A 357 6.97 -8.95 10.03
C LEU A 357 5.46 -8.80 10.25
N TYR A 358 4.89 -7.64 9.93
CA TYR A 358 3.45 -7.40 10.02
C TYR A 358 2.65 -8.27 9.05
N LYS A 359 3.11 -8.39 7.80
CA LYS A 359 2.46 -9.24 6.80
C LYS A 359 2.40 -10.69 7.23
N ARG A 360 3.44 -11.18 7.89
CA ARG A 360 3.54 -12.58 8.34
C ARG A 360 2.74 -12.85 9.61
N ASN A 361 2.86 -11.97 10.62
CA ASN A 361 2.37 -12.25 11.97
C ASN A 361 1.01 -11.62 12.29
N ALA A 362 0.50 -10.76 11.40
CA ALA A 362 -0.82 -10.15 11.54
C ALA A 362 -1.51 -10.08 10.16
N SER A 363 -1.93 -8.90 9.71
CA SER A 363 -2.44 -8.67 8.37
C SER A 363 -2.27 -7.21 7.97
N LEU A 364 -2.13 -6.97 6.66
CA LEU A 364 -2.12 -5.63 6.05
C LEU A 364 -3.51 -5.23 5.51
N SER A 365 -4.54 -6.02 5.78
CA SER A 365 -5.89 -5.75 5.29
C SER A 365 -6.67 -4.88 6.27
N ALA A 366 -7.16 -3.73 5.83
CA ALA A 366 -8.06 -2.89 6.63
C ALA A 366 -9.37 -3.61 6.97
N ALA A 367 -9.82 -4.53 6.09
CA ALA A 367 -10.99 -5.37 6.34
C ALA A 367 -10.79 -6.41 7.46
N GLU A 368 -9.54 -6.70 7.82
CA GLU A 368 -9.21 -7.58 8.96
C GLU A 368 -8.75 -6.80 10.19
N MET A 369 -7.89 -5.79 10.01
CA MET A 369 -7.17 -5.10 11.10
C MET A 369 -7.62 -3.65 11.33
N GLY A 370 -8.46 -3.07 10.48
CA GLY A 370 -8.67 -1.61 10.51
C GLY A 370 -7.45 -0.83 10.00
N CYS A 371 -7.45 0.49 10.17
CA CYS A 371 -6.34 1.36 9.75
C CYS A 371 -5.04 1.17 10.56
N GLN A 372 -5.07 0.50 11.71
CA GLN A 372 -3.82 0.09 12.38
C GLN A 372 -2.97 -0.82 11.47
N GLY A 373 -3.62 -1.69 10.66
CA GLY A 373 -2.96 -2.55 9.68
C GLY A 373 -2.45 -1.82 8.43
N GLU A 374 -2.83 -0.57 8.22
CA GLU A 374 -2.41 0.26 7.10
C GLU A 374 -1.49 1.40 7.57
N VAL A 375 -2.08 2.49 8.07
CA VAL A 375 -1.34 3.69 8.54
C VAL A 375 -0.43 3.36 9.72
N GLY A 376 -0.87 2.50 10.65
CA GLY A 376 -0.05 2.07 11.78
C GLY A 376 1.19 1.31 11.31
N VAL A 377 1.02 0.34 10.40
CA VAL A 377 2.15 -0.40 9.82
C VAL A 377 3.06 0.52 9.02
N ALA A 378 2.51 1.40 8.18
CA ALA A 378 3.31 2.36 7.42
C ALA A 378 4.12 3.31 8.33
N CYS A 379 3.52 3.76 9.46
CA CYS A 379 4.20 4.57 10.47
C CYS A 379 5.37 3.81 11.09
N SER A 380 5.16 2.55 11.51
CA SER A 380 6.19 1.67 12.05
C SER A 380 7.35 1.43 11.06
N MET A 381 7.00 1.12 9.80
CA MET A 381 7.96 0.94 8.70
C MET A 381 8.80 2.20 8.45
N ALA A 382 8.14 3.36 8.36
CA ALA A 382 8.80 4.63 8.10
C ALA A 382 9.68 5.08 9.27
N ALA A 383 9.26 4.84 10.52
CA ALA A 383 10.05 5.12 11.70
C ALA A 383 11.35 4.30 11.72
N ALA A 384 11.27 3.01 11.45
CA ALA A 384 12.44 2.14 11.34
C ALA A 384 13.38 2.55 10.19
N GLY A 385 12.82 2.84 9.00
CA GLY A 385 13.59 3.28 7.85
C GLY A 385 14.36 4.58 8.12
N LEU A 386 13.70 5.55 8.76
CA LEU A 386 14.33 6.81 9.15
C LEU A 386 15.39 6.61 10.26
N ALA A 387 15.09 5.78 11.28
CA ALA A 387 16.04 5.45 12.33
C ALA A 387 17.33 4.82 11.77
N ALA A 388 17.22 3.96 10.76
CA ALA A 388 18.36 3.39 10.07
C ALA A 388 19.20 4.46 9.35
N CYS A 389 18.54 5.46 8.72
CA CYS A 389 19.24 6.60 8.10
C CYS A 389 19.87 7.56 9.12
N MET A 390 19.35 7.59 10.33
CA MET A 390 19.95 8.34 11.47
C MET A 390 21.13 7.63 12.12
N GLY A 391 21.55 6.46 11.61
CA GLY A 391 22.64 5.67 12.18
C GLY A 391 22.27 4.93 13.47
N GLY A 392 20.98 4.72 13.71
CA GLY A 392 20.49 3.99 14.88
C GLY A 392 21.01 2.56 14.95
N SER A 393 21.24 2.06 16.17
CA SER A 393 21.53 0.65 16.40
C SER A 393 20.36 -0.24 15.99
N ILE A 394 20.59 -1.54 15.86
CA ILE A 394 19.55 -2.52 15.51
C ILE A 394 18.37 -2.42 16.49
N GLU A 395 18.69 -2.27 17.80
CA GLU A 395 17.70 -2.13 18.86
C GLU A 395 16.95 -0.79 18.81
N GLN A 396 17.64 0.30 18.46
CA GLN A 396 17.00 1.61 18.28
C GLN A 396 16.07 1.62 17.06
N ILE A 397 16.43 0.92 15.99
CA ILE A 397 15.59 0.75 14.80
C ILE A 397 14.31 -0.03 15.15
N GLU A 398 14.45 -1.13 15.91
CA GLU A 398 13.30 -1.93 16.37
C GLU A 398 12.40 -1.11 17.33
N ASN A 399 12.99 -0.37 18.25
CA ASN A 399 12.25 0.52 19.16
C ASN A 399 11.51 1.64 18.41
N ALA A 400 12.13 2.22 17.37
CA ALA A 400 11.43 3.21 16.53
C ALA A 400 10.20 2.60 15.85
N ALA A 401 10.31 1.37 15.34
CA ALA A 401 9.21 0.64 14.73
C ALA A 401 8.09 0.35 15.74
N GLU A 402 8.45 -0.06 16.94
CA GLU A 402 7.53 -0.34 18.04
C GLU A 402 6.74 0.91 18.44
N ILE A 403 7.42 2.03 18.76
CA ILE A 403 6.78 3.31 19.09
C ILE A 403 5.85 3.76 17.97
N GLY A 404 6.28 3.60 16.71
CA GLY A 404 5.49 3.96 15.52
C GLY A 404 4.16 3.23 15.45
N MET A 405 4.10 1.95 15.83
CA MET A 405 2.85 1.17 15.87
C MET A 405 2.05 1.43 17.12
N GLU A 406 2.68 1.51 18.30
CA GLU A 406 2.01 1.66 19.58
C GLU A 406 0.96 2.78 19.54
N HIS A 407 1.32 3.93 19.02
CA HIS A 407 0.43 5.09 18.87
C HIS A 407 -0.71 4.91 17.84
N ASN A 408 -0.73 3.84 17.11
CA ASN A 408 -1.73 3.55 16.08
C ASN A 408 -2.60 2.32 16.42
N LEU A 409 -2.35 1.65 17.57
CA LEU A 409 -3.18 0.54 18.02
C LEU A 409 -4.64 0.98 18.22
N GLY A 410 -5.58 0.13 17.77
CA GLY A 410 -7.01 0.39 17.84
C GLY A 410 -7.56 1.32 16.76
N LEU A 411 -6.75 1.77 15.80
CA LEU A 411 -7.20 2.67 14.73
C LEU A 411 -8.17 1.95 13.79
N THR A 412 -9.43 2.42 13.78
CA THR A 412 -10.52 1.87 12.96
C THR A 412 -10.36 2.22 11.48
N CYS A 413 -11.02 1.49 10.58
CA CYS A 413 -11.18 1.86 9.17
C CYS A 413 -12.65 2.14 8.88
N ASP A 414 -13.01 3.41 8.85
CA ASP A 414 -14.36 3.93 8.77
C ASP A 414 -14.48 5.07 7.74
N PRO A 415 -14.08 4.82 6.47
CA PRO A 415 -14.07 5.86 5.44
C PRO A 415 -15.49 6.34 5.11
N ILE A 416 -15.67 7.67 5.08
CA ILE A 416 -16.95 8.31 4.78
C ILE A 416 -17.34 7.98 3.33
N ALA A 417 -18.57 7.57 3.12
CA ALA A 417 -19.09 7.12 1.82
C ALA A 417 -18.27 5.99 1.16
N GLY A 418 -17.47 5.26 1.93
CA GLY A 418 -16.54 4.24 1.41
C GLY A 418 -15.40 4.79 0.56
N LEU A 419 -15.09 6.08 0.64
CA LEU A 419 -14.06 6.74 -0.16
C LEU A 419 -12.73 6.84 0.61
N VAL A 420 -11.61 6.48 -0.02
CA VAL A 420 -10.25 6.63 0.56
C VAL A 420 -9.84 8.11 0.56
N GLN A 421 -10.62 8.94 1.24
CA GLN A 421 -10.47 10.40 1.32
C GLN A 421 -10.47 10.85 2.78
N VAL A 422 -11.63 10.84 3.45
CA VAL A 422 -11.75 11.20 4.86
C VAL A 422 -12.12 9.96 5.67
N PRO A 423 -11.36 9.63 6.73
CA PRO A 423 -10.22 10.35 7.31
C PRO A 423 -8.84 9.91 6.77
N CYS A 424 -8.77 9.12 5.71
CA CYS A 424 -7.54 8.46 5.26
C CYS A 424 -6.40 9.46 4.96
N ILE A 425 -6.73 10.56 4.28
CA ILE A 425 -5.74 11.58 3.87
C ILE A 425 -5.08 12.21 5.11
N GLU A 426 -5.88 12.63 6.10
CA GLU A 426 -5.38 13.22 7.35
C GLU A 426 -4.60 12.21 8.21
N ARG A 427 -5.06 10.95 8.27
CA ARG A 427 -4.36 9.90 9.02
C ARG A 427 -2.95 9.66 8.50
N ASN A 428 -2.74 9.81 7.20
CA ASN A 428 -1.39 9.68 6.62
C ASN A 428 -0.45 10.83 7.04
N THR A 429 -0.95 12.07 7.11
CA THR A 429 -0.11 13.19 7.60
C THR A 429 0.30 12.97 9.05
N MET A 430 -0.65 12.53 9.90
CA MET A 430 -0.36 12.21 11.29
C MET A 430 0.59 11.01 11.41
N GLY A 431 0.41 9.97 10.60
CA GLY A 431 1.30 8.81 10.55
C GLY A 431 2.74 9.17 10.19
N ALA A 432 2.93 10.04 9.19
CA ALA A 432 4.25 10.51 8.78
C ALA A 432 4.94 11.32 9.89
N THR A 433 4.23 12.25 10.51
CA THR A 433 4.76 13.06 11.62
C THR A 433 5.12 12.19 12.84
N LYS A 434 4.26 11.23 13.20
CA LYS A 434 4.54 10.27 14.27
C LYS A 434 5.78 9.43 13.98
N ALA A 435 5.97 8.97 12.74
CA ALA A 435 7.11 8.17 12.33
C ALA A 435 8.44 8.91 12.53
N ILE A 436 8.50 10.20 12.14
CA ILE A 436 9.68 11.05 12.36
C ILE A 436 9.96 11.21 13.87
N ASN A 437 8.91 11.47 14.65
CA ASN A 437 9.07 11.61 16.10
C ASN A 437 9.51 10.30 16.77
N ALA A 438 8.95 9.16 16.36
CA ALA A 438 9.33 7.84 16.87
C ALA A 438 10.80 7.52 16.58
N ALA A 439 11.27 7.75 15.36
CA ALA A 439 12.68 7.58 14.98
C ALA A 439 13.60 8.46 15.85
N ARG A 440 13.26 9.74 16.02
CA ARG A 440 14.04 10.67 16.83
C ARG A 440 14.07 10.29 18.32
N LEU A 441 12.93 9.87 18.88
CA LEU A 441 12.88 9.39 20.27
C LEU A 441 13.78 8.18 20.47
N ALA A 442 13.73 7.19 19.59
CA ALA A 442 14.50 5.97 19.70
C ALA A 442 16.01 6.20 19.51
N VAL A 443 16.40 7.05 18.53
CA VAL A 443 17.82 7.20 18.17
C VAL A 443 18.52 8.26 18.99
N LEU A 444 17.90 9.44 19.19
CA LEU A 444 18.58 10.56 19.86
C LEU A 444 18.48 10.51 21.39
N TYR A 445 17.42 9.91 21.91
CA TYR A 445 17.12 9.92 23.35
C TYR A 445 17.01 8.53 23.95
N GLY A 446 16.93 7.47 23.13
CA GLY A 446 16.89 6.08 23.55
C GLY A 446 18.29 5.44 23.52
N ASP A 447 18.49 4.43 24.36
CA ASP A 447 19.70 3.60 24.40
C ASP A 447 19.50 2.20 23.77
N GLY A 448 18.38 2.01 23.06
CA GLY A 448 17.98 0.72 22.49
C GLY A 448 17.36 -0.25 23.49
N LYS A 449 17.26 0.10 24.77
CA LYS A 449 16.54 -0.69 25.78
C LYS A 449 15.11 -0.18 25.90
N HIS A 450 14.17 -1.02 25.59
CA HIS A 450 12.75 -0.70 25.70
C HIS A 450 11.97 -1.87 26.33
N PHE A 451 10.82 -1.57 26.91
CA PHE A 451 10.05 -2.54 27.70
C PHE A 451 9.18 -3.44 26.81
N VAL A 452 8.62 -2.87 25.75
CA VAL A 452 7.73 -3.58 24.82
C VAL A 452 8.50 -3.89 23.54
N SER A 453 8.58 -5.16 23.15
CA SER A 453 9.21 -5.53 21.87
C SER A 453 8.26 -5.33 20.70
N LEU A 454 8.80 -5.14 19.50
CA LEU A 454 8.03 -5.03 18.27
C LEU A 454 7.13 -6.27 18.05
N ASP A 455 7.61 -7.48 18.38
CA ASP A 455 6.80 -8.70 18.26
C ASP A 455 5.54 -8.65 19.15
N ARG A 456 5.66 -8.06 20.35
CA ARG A 456 4.52 -7.88 21.26
C ARG A 456 3.52 -6.87 20.73
N VAL A 457 3.99 -5.80 20.12
CA VAL A 457 3.12 -4.78 19.51
C VAL A 457 2.39 -5.36 18.28
N ILE A 458 3.08 -6.16 17.44
CA ILE A 458 2.47 -6.86 16.31
C ILE A 458 1.37 -7.82 16.78
N GLU A 459 1.63 -8.59 17.82
CA GLU A 459 0.64 -9.50 18.40
C GLU A 459 -0.54 -8.72 19.01
N THR A 460 -0.27 -7.62 19.71
CA THR A 460 -1.33 -6.73 20.25
C THR A 460 -2.19 -6.16 19.10
N MET A 461 -1.57 -5.72 18.01
CA MET A 461 -2.29 -5.27 16.81
C MET A 461 -3.19 -6.37 16.26
N ARG A 462 -2.69 -7.59 16.15
CA ARG A 462 -3.45 -8.74 15.67
C ARG A 462 -4.66 -9.04 16.55
N GLN A 463 -4.48 -9.09 17.88
CA GLN A 463 -5.56 -9.32 18.85
C GLN A 463 -6.60 -8.20 18.80
N THR A 464 -6.16 -6.94 18.84
CA THR A 464 -7.05 -5.77 18.72
C THR A 464 -7.84 -5.82 17.41
N GLY A 465 -7.20 -6.25 16.31
CA GLY A 465 -7.88 -6.46 15.03
C GLY A 465 -8.96 -7.53 15.13
N VAL A 466 -8.73 -8.64 15.81
CA VAL A 466 -9.74 -9.70 16.02
C VAL A 466 -10.91 -9.18 16.85
N ASP A 467 -10.63 -8.43 17.92
CA ASP A 467 -11.65 -7.89 18.84
C ASP A 467 -12.45 -6.74 18.23
N MET A 468 -11.89 -6.04 17.25
CA MET A 468 -12.55 -4.94 16.56
C MET A 468 -13.81 -5.44 15.83
N GLN A 469 -14.95 -4.82 16.08
CA GLN A 469 -16.20 -5.17 15.41
C GLN A 469 -16.15 -4.90 13.89
N ALA A 470 -16.77 -5.75 13.09
CA ALA A 470 -16.76 -5.67 11.62
C ALA A 470 -17.17 -4.30 11.06
N LYS A 471 -18.10 -3.59 11.74
CA LYS A 471 -18.52 -2.24 11.32
C LYS A 471 -17.41 -1.18 11.31
N TYR A 472 -16.26 -1.45 11.94
CA TYR A 472 -15.08 -0.60 12.00
C TYR A 472 -13.94 -1.08 11.10
N LYS A 473 -14.21 -2.06 10.20
CA LYS A 473 -13.22 -2.73 9.36
C LYS A 473 -13.53 -2.59 7.86
N GLU A 474 -13.38 -1.38 7.32
CA GLU A 474 -13.55 -1.09 5.88
C GLU A 474 -14.94 -1.48 5.34
N THR A 475 -15.97 -1.27 6.16
CA THR A 475 -17.37 -1.54 5.77
C THR A 475 -18.21 -0.28 5.65
N SER A 476 -17.74 0.84 6.19
CA SER A 476 -18.49 2.10 6.32
C SER A 476 -19.83 1.98 7.05
N LEU A 477 -19.97 0.94 7.90
CA LEU A 477 -21.18 0.69 8.71
C LEU A 477 -21.08 1.24 10.14
N GLY A 478 -20.01 1.95 10.48
CA GLY A 478 -19.76 2.51 11.81
C GLY A 478 -18.76 3.66 11.79
N GLY A 479 -18.45 4.21 12.97
CA GLY A 479 -17.48 5.27 13.14
C GLY A 479 -17.85 6.57 12.43
N LEU A 480 -16.87 7.22 11.81
CA LEU A 480 -17.08 8.48 11.07
C LEU A 480 -18.07 8.33 9.91
N ALA A 481 -18.09 7.17 9.26
CA ALA A 481 -18.93 6.93 8.10
C ALA A 481 -20.43 7.10 8.38
N VAL A 482 -20.88 6.89 9.62
CA VAL A 482 -22.31 6.99 10.02
C VAL A 482 -22.60 8.20 10.90
N ASN A 483 -21.57 8.90 11.39
CA ASN A 483 -21.72 10.06 12.26
C ASN A 483 -21.58 11.40 11.52
N VAL A 484 -21.14 11.37 10.26
CA VAL A 484 -21.16 12.53 9.37
C VAL A 484 -22.44 12.44 8.55
N VAL A 485 -23.37 13.31 8.83
CA VAL A 485 -24.63 13.40 8.07
C VAL A 485 -24.31 14.17 6.79
N ASP A 486 -24.56 13.54 5.63
CA ASP A 486 -24.58 14.26 4.35
C ASP A 486 -25.70 15.33 4.43
N CYS A 487 -25.32 16.60 4.46
CA CYS A 487 -26.24 17.74 4.37
C CYS A 487 -26.47 18.09 2.90
#